data_3187bb81c9d84b5e7f80f7ed4f086759
#
_entry.id   3187bb81c9d84b5e7f80f7ed4f086759
#
_cell.length_a   1.000
_cell.length_b   1.000
_cell.length_c   1.000
_cell.angle_alpha   90.00
_cell.angle_beta   90.00
_cell.angle_gamma   90.00
#
_symmetry.space_group_name_H-M   'P 1'
#
loop_
_entity.id
_entity.type
_entity.pdbx_description
1 polymer ?
#
loop_
_entity_poly.entity_id
_entity_poly.type
_entity_poly.pdbx_seq_one_letter_code
_entity_poly.pdbx_strand_id
1 'polypeptide(L)'
;MFMLCGPIRHVAPLAPGAPQVLEVFPHRLTTAVDMPADAPIQDVFGRLVNDGQRTGRIAADITAQYRQGRKVLVLTERTNHLENLRQALGASVQPLFVLHGRLARKERAAQLAALNALADDVPRVVLATGKLIGEGFDHPALDTLVLALPISWKGTLQQYAGRLHREHASKSSVRVLDYVDAGHSALLRMWERRQRGYRAMGYQVRTPGEELQLDLA
;
A
#
# COMPACT_ATOMS: atom_id res chain seq x y z
N MET A 1 4.45 -25.39 7.10
CA MET A 1 4.14 -25.62 5.67
C MET A 1 5.00 -26.71 5.05
N PHE A 2 6.30 -26.78 5.31
CA PHE A 2 7.18 -27.83 4.77
C PHE A 2 6.87 -29.27 5.23
N MET A 3 6.26 -29.43 6.40
CA MET A 3 5.93 -30.77 6.92
C MET A 3 4.84 -31.50 6.12
N LEU A 4 3.97 -30.77 5.40
CA LEU A 4 2.89 -31.37 4.61
C LEU A 4 3.18 -31.44 3.11
N CYS A 5 4.00 -30.52 2.60
CA CYS A 5 4.25 -30.39 1.15
C CYS A 5 5.70 -30.70 0.74
N GLY A 6 6.60 -30.98 1.69
CA GLY A 6 8.02 -31.20 1.43
C GLY A 6 8.78 -29.90 1.05
N PRO A 7 10.06 -29.99 0.68
CA PRO A 7 10.85 -28.84 0.28
C PRO A 7 10.37 -28.26 -1.05
N ILE A 8 10.54 -26.95 -1.23
CA ILE A 8 10.27 -26.28 -2.51
C ILE A 8 11.20 -26.90 -3.57
N ARG A 9 10.61 -27.54 -4.57
CA ARG A 9 11.34 -28.21 -5.66
C ARG A 9 11.46 -27.36 -6.92
N HIS A 10 10.60 -26.34 -7.04
CA HIS A 10 10.61 -25.44 -8.19
C HIS A 10 10.15 -24.05 -7.76
N VAL A 11 10.88 -23.03 -8.23
CA VAL A 11 10.45 -21.63 -8.19
C VAL A 11 10.24 -21.25 -9.64
N ALA A 12 9.01 -20.95 -10.03
CA ALA A 12 8.72 -20.49 -11.38
C ALA A 12 9.49 -19.19 -11.65
N PRO A 13 10.12 -19.05 -12.83
CA PRO A 13 10.68 -17.77 -13.24
C PRO A 13 9.57 -16.72 -13.29
N LEU A 14 9.95 -15.44 -13.12
CA LEU A 14 9.02 -14.31 -13.34
C LEU A 14 8.43 -14.45 -14.74
N ALA A 15 7.10 -14.29 -14.84
CA ALA A 15 6.43 -14.38 -16.13
C ALA A 15 6.96 -13.30 -17.09
N PRO A 16 7.07 -13.57 -18.41
CA PRO A 16 7.39 -12.55 -19.39
C PRO A 16 6.41 -11.39 -19.29
N GLY A 17 6.89 -10.14 -19.06
CA GLY A 17 6.03 -8.97 -18.85
C GLY A 17 5.79 -8.60 -17.37
N ALA A 18 6.31 -9.39 -16.42
CA ALA A 18 6.31 -8.98 -15.02
C ALA A 18 7.15 -7.70 -14.82
N PRO A 19 6.76 -6.80 -13.87
CA PRO A 19 7.54 -5.61 -13.56
C PRO A 19 8.97 -5.96 -13.19
N GLN A 20 9.95 -5.36 -13.88
CA GLN A 20 11.37 -5.67 -13.68
C GLN A 20 11.95 -4.95 -12.47
N VAL A 21 11.33 -3.84 -12.06
CA VAL A 21 11.80 -3.01 -10.94
C VAL A 21 10.76 -3.04 -9.83
N LEU A 22 11.18 -3.59 -8.68
CA LEU A 22 10.35 -3.68 -7.47
C LEU A 22 11.05 -2.89 -6.36
N GLU A 23 10.43 -1.79 -5.92
CA GLU A 23 11.03 -0.85 -4.97
C GLU A 23 10.15 -0.60 -3.77
N VAL A 24 10.77 -0.47 -2.60
CA VAL A 24 10.10 -0.02 -1.37
C VAL A 24 10.77 1.27 -0.90
N PHE A 25 9.98 2.30 -0.71
CA PHE A 25 10.37 3.58 -0.17
C PHE A 25 9.89 3.70 1.28
N PRO A 26 10.77 3.52 2.27
CA PRO A 26 10.42 3.67 3.68
C PRO A 26 10.36 5.16 4.05
N HIS A 27 9.18 5.66 4.35
CA HIS A 27 8.96 7.02 4.85
C HIS A 27 9.03 7.02 6.37
N ARG A 28 10.12 7.49 6.95
CA ARG A 28 10.25 7.63 8.39
C ARG A 28 9.41 8.81 8.89
N LEU A 29 8.47 8.52 9.78
CA LEU A 29 7.67 9.52 10.46
C LEU A 29 8.23 9.74 11.86
N THR A 30 8.46 11.01 12.18
CA THR A 30 9.00 11.44 13.47
C THR A 30 7.92 11.72 14.51
N THR A 31 6.65 11.56 14.15
CA THR A 31 5.53 11.74 15.07
C THR A 31 5.73 10.86 16.29
N ALA A 32 5.88 11.49 17.45
CA ALA A 32 5.96 10.78 18.71
C ALA A 32 4.61 10.07 18.94
N VAL A 33 4.63 8.75 18.92
CA VAL A 33 3.51 7.97 19.44
C VAL A 33 3.68 7.99 20.95
N ASP A 34 3.10 9.02 21.58
CA ASP A 34 3.13 9.18 23.04
C ASP A 34 2.18 8.15 23.68
N MET A 35 2.67 6.91 23.71
CA MET A 35 1.97 5.76 24.29
C MET A 35 2.99 4.82 24.95
N PRO A 36 2.60 4.13 26.05
CA PRO A 36 3.42 3.12 26.69
C PRO A 36 3.86 2.02 25.71
N ALA A 37 5.05 1.48 25.88
CA ALA A 37 5.61 0.44 25.00
C ALA A 37 4.79 -0.86 24.98
N ASP A 38 4.00 -1.11 26.03
CA ASP A 38 3.10 -2.24 26.23
C ASP A 38 1.63 -1.94 25.86
N ALA A 39 1.34 -0.72 25.36
CA ALA A 39 -0.01 -0.35 24.94
C ALA A 39 -0.59 -1.35 23.91
N PRO A 40 -1.87 -1.68 24.02
CA PRO A 40 -2.54 -2.53 23.03
C PRO A 40 -2.36 -1.98 21.62
N ILE A 41 -1.96 -2.80 20.68
CA ILE A 41 -1.66 -2.37 19.30
C ILE A 41 -2.85 -1.67 18.61
N GLN A 42 -4.07 -2.01 19.03
CA GLN A 42 -5.28 -1.38 18.51
C GLN A 42 -5.40 0.08 18.93
N ASP A 43 -4.94 0.42 20.12
CA ASP A 43 -4.92 1.79 20.65
C ASP A 43 -3.83 2.61 19.94
N VAL A 44 -2.66 1.98 19.74
CA VAL A 44 -1.57 2.56 18.94
C VAL A 44 -2.06 2.89 17.53
N PHE A 45 -2.75 1.96 16.86
CA PHE A 45 -3.36 2.22 15.54
C PHE A 45 -4.44 3.30 15.59
N GLY A 46 -5.24 3.35 16.65
CA GLY A 46 -6.20 4.42 16.89
C GLY A 46 -5.53 5.80 16.92
N ARG A 47 -4.39 5.91 17.60
CA ARG A 47 -3.58 7.13 17.66
C ARG A 47 -3.05 7.54 16.28
N LEU A 48 -2.48 6.60 15.52
CA LEU A 48 -1.97 6.87 14.17
C LEU A 48 -3.06 7.37 13.20
N VAL A 49 -4.25 6.80 13.29
CA VAL A 49 -5.40 7.18 12.42
C VAL A 49 -5.88 8.60 12.70
N ASN A 50 -5.81 9.02 13.97
CA ASN A 50 -6.25 10.35 14.40
C ASN A 50 -5.15 11.42 14.31
N ASP A 51 -3.95 11.05 13.86
CA ASP A 51 -2.86 11.98 13.63
C ASP A 51 -3.05 12.69 12.28
N GLY A 52 -3.46 13.97 12.36
CA GLY A 52 -3.70 14.81 11.18
C GLY A 52 -2.42 15.12 10.39
N GLN A 53 -1.27 15.28 11.08
CA GLN A 53 0.01 15.55 10.40
C GLN A 53 0.45 14.32 9.60
N ARG A 54 0.34 13.13 10.21
CA ARG A 54 0.61 11.85 9.54
C ARG A 54 -0.29 11.67 8.33
N THR A 55 -1.59 11.88 8.49
CA THR A 55 -2.58 11.77 7.40
C THR A 55 -2.27 12.75 6.26
N GLY A 56 -1.93 14.00 6.60
CA GLY A 56 -1.54 15.02 5.63
C GLY A 56 -0.28 14.66 4.86
N ARG A 57 0.73 14.10 5.52
CA ARG A 57 1.95 13.61 4.85
C ARG A 57 1.64 12.48 3.88
N ILE A 58 0.86 11.49 4.31
CA ILE A 58 0.44 10.37 3.45
C ILE A 58 -0.32 10.88 2.23
N ALA A 59 -1.26 11.82 2.41
CA ALA A 59 -2.03 12.40 1.32
C ALA A 59 -1.15 13.18 0.34
N ALA A 60 -0.13 13.91 0.81
CA ALA A 60 0.83 14.60 -0.04
C ALA A 60 1.64 13.62 -0.90
N ASP A 61 2.14 12.53 -0.30
CA ASP A 61 2.90 11.50 -1.02
C ASP A 61 2.01 10.77 -2.05
N ILE A 62 0.75 10.45 -1.72
CA ILE A 62 -0.22 9.88 -2.68
C ILE A 62 -0.43 10.84 -3.85
N THR A 63 -0.61 12.13 -3.58
CA THR A 63 -0.80 13.16 -4.61
C THR A 63 0.42 13.29 -5.51
N ALA A 64 1.63 13.19 -4.96
CA ALA A 64 2.87 13.20 -5.73
C ALA A 64 2.95 11.99 -6.68
N GLN A 65 2.67 10.78 -6.19
CA GLN A 65 2.64 9.58 -7.05
C GLN A 65 1.56 9.69 -8.14
N TYR A 66 0.36 10.17 -7.80
CA TYR A 66 -0.71 10.41 -8.77
C TYR A 66 -0.29 11.39 -9.87
N ARG A 67 0.38 12.50 -9.53
CA ARG A 67 0.88 13.50 -10.50
C ARG A 67 1.97 12.96 -11.42
N GLN A 68 2.70 11.93 -10.98
CA GLN A 68 3.66 11.18 -11.81
C GLN A 68 2.99 10.17 -12.76
N GLY A 69 1.67 10.18 -12.87
CA GLY A 69 0.93 9.24 -13.72
C GLY A 69 0.72 7.86 -13.11
N ARG A 70 1.04 7.66 -11.82
CA ARG A 70 0.94 6.35 -11.16
C ARG A 70 -0.51 5.95 -10.86
N LYS A 71 -0.76 4.64 -10.81
CA LYS A 71 -2.02 4.03 -10.43
C LYS A 71 -1.88 3.47 -9.04
N VAL A 72 -2.41 4.22 -8.07
CA VAL A 72 -2.11 4.04 -6.64
C VAL A 72 -3.18 3.25 -5.93
N LEU A 73 -2.79 2.20 -5.21
CA LEU A 73 -3.60 1.49 -4.23
C LEU A 73 -3.18 1.91 -2.82
N VAL A 74 -4.09 2.48 -2.06
CA VAL A 74 -3.86 2.87 -0.67
C VAL A 74 -4.58 1.91 0.26
N LEU A 75 -3.85 1.28 1.18
CA LEU A 75 -4.38 0.30 2.11
C LEU A 75 -4.36 0.79 3.54
N THR A 76 -5.47 0.59 4.22
CA THR A 76 -5.61 0.72 5.67
C THR A 76 -6.56 -0.34 6.20
N GLU A 77 -6.47 -0.65 7.50
CA GLU A 77 -7.38 -1.60 8.15
C GLU A 77 -8.61 -0.91 8.79
N ARG A 78 -8.71 0.42 8.67
CA ARG A 78 -9.73 1.21 9.36
C ARG A 78 -10.50 2.12 8.40
N THR A 79 -11.84 2.01 8.43
CA THR A 79 -12.73 2.79 7.55
C THR A 79 -12.72 4.29 7.86
N ASN A 80 -12.56 4.68 9.13
CA ASN A 80 -12.40 6.09 9.49
C ASN A 80 -11.10 6.69 8.93
N HIS A 81 -10.03 5.90 8.84
CA HIS A 81 -8.79 6.35 8.21
C HIS A 81 -8.94 6.55 6.70
N LEU A 82 -9.74 5.70 6.01
CA LEU A 82 -10.09 5.93 4.60
C LEU A 82 -10.77 7.29 4.41
N GLU A 83 -11.70 7.62 5.31
CA GLU A 83 -12.42 8.90 5.24
C GLU A 83 -11.50 10.09 5.51
N ASN A 84 -10.61 10.00 6.50
CA ASN A 84 -9.61 11.03 6.77
C ASN A 84 -8.70 11.26 5.56
N LEU A 85 -8.22 10.19 4.92
CA LEU A 85 -7.40 10.28 3.71
C LEU A 85 -8.19 10.85 2.53
N ARG A 86 -9.46 10.44 2.34
CA ARG A 86 -10.33 10.97 1.31
C ARG A 86 -10.51 12.48 1.44
N GLN A 87 -10.73 12.97 2.66
CA GLN A 87 -10.86 14.39 2.95
C GLN A 87 -9.54 15.13 2.72
N ALA A 88 -8.41 14.57 3.16
CA ALA A 88 -7.09 15.18 2.98
C ALA A 88 -6.66 15.26 1.50
N LEU A 89 -7.05 14.29 0.67
CA LEU A 89 -6.81 14.31 -0.78
C LEU A 89 -7.71 15.33 -1.49
N GLY A 90 -8.94 15.52 -1.01
CA GLY A 90 -9.90 16.50 -1.55
C GLY A 90 -10.07 16.39 -3.07
N ALA A 91 -10.02 17.52 -3.77
CA ALA A 91 -10.11 17.60 -5.23
C ALA A 91 -8.75 17.41 -5.95
N SER A 92 -7.65 17.20 -5.21
CA SER A 92 -6.31 17.11 -5.79
C SER A 92 -6.07 15.84 -6.60
N VAL A 93 -6.95 14.83 -6.42
CA VAL A 93 -6.86 13.50 -7.06
C VAL A 93 -8.21 13.14 -7.67
N GLN A 94 -8.26 12.96 -9.00
CA GLN A 94 -9.44 12.53 -9.73
C GLN A 94 -9.00 11.67 -10.95
N PRO A 95 -9.50 10.43 -11.12
CA PRO A 95 -10.53 9.76 -10.32
C PRO A 95 -10.02 9.15 -9.00
N LEU A 96 -10.85 9.23 -7.96
CA LEU A 96 -10.62 8.64 -6.64
C LEU A 96 -11.74 7.63 -6.33
N PHE A 97 -11.36 6.40 -6.00
CA PHE A 97 -12.28 5.32 -5.62
C PHE A 97 -12.10 4.97 -4.15
N VAL A 98 -13.20 4.73 -3.44
CA VAL A 98 -13.15 4.33 -2.03
C VAL A 98 -13.87 3.00 -1.87
N LEU A 99 -13.13 1.95 -1.51
CA LEU A 99 -13.61 0.57 -1.47
C LEU A 99 -13.44 -0.03 -0.07
N HIS A 100 -14.54 -0.38 0.58
CA HIS A 100 -14.53 -1.06 1.88
C HIS A 100 -15.73 -1.98 2.06
N GLY A 101 -15.64 -2.91 3.01
CA GLY A 101 -16.66 -3.95 3.22
C GLY A 101 -18.03 -3.45 3.69
N ARG A 102 -18.13 -2.17 4.14
CA ARG A 102 -19.40 -1.57 4.57
C ARG A 102 -20.18 -0.89 3.45
N LEU A 103 -19.60 -0.79 2.24
CA LEU A 103 -20.33 -0.27 1.07
C LEU A 103 -21.47 -1.21 0.70
N ALA A 104 -22.61 -0.64 0.34
CA ALA A 104 -23.71 -1.40 -0.22
C ALA A 104 -23.25 -2.16 -1.49
N ARG A 105 -23.76 -3.37 -1.70
CA ARG A 105 -23.34 -4.22 -2.83
C ARG A 105 -23.45 -3.49 -4.18
N LYS A 106 -24.53 -2.74 -4.39
CA LYS A 106 -24.78 -1.96 -5.62
C LYS A 106 -23.74 -0.85 -5.80
N GLU A 107 -23.44 -0.11 -4.74
CA GLU A 107 -22.45 0.97 -4.74
C GLU A 107 -21.05 0.43 -5.02
N ARG A 108 -20.65 -0.64 -4.33
CA ARG A 108 -19.37 -1.30 -4.57
C ARG A 108 -19.24 -1.79 -6.01
N ALA A 109 -20.30 -2.40 -6.57
CA ALA A 109 -20.31 -2.84 -7.96
C ALA A 109 -20.16 -1.67 -8.93
N ALA A 110 -20.82 -0.54 -8.68
CA ALA A 110 -20.70 0.67 -9.50
C ALA A 110 -19.27 1.26 -9.44
N GLN A 111 -18.66 1.33 -8.26
CA GLN A 111 -17.28 1.79 -8.09
C GLN A 111 -16.29 0.90 -8.85
N LEU A 112 -16.44 -0.42 -8.76
CA LEU A 112 -15.59 -1.38 -9.48
C LEU A 112 -15.79 -1.30 -10.99
N ALA A 113 -17.03 -1.15 -11.47
CA ALA A 113 -17.32 -0.98 -12.89
C ALA A 113 -16.69 0.31 -13.43
N ALA A 114 -16.82 1.42 -12.71
CA ALA A 114 -16.21 2.69 -13.09
C ALA A 114 -14.67 2.62 -13.09
N LEU A 115 -14.06 1.95 -12.09
CA LEU A 115 -12.62 1.71 -12.04
C LEU A 115 -12.13 0.89 -13.25
N ASN A 116 -12.84 -0.18 -13.58
CA ASN A 116 -12.47 -1.08 -14.68
C ASN A 116 -12.74 -0.48 -16.07
N ALA A 117 -13.59 0.53 -16.17
CA ALA A 117 -13.84 1.25 -17.41
C ALA A 117 -12.79 2.32 -17.75
N LEU A 118 -11.88 2.63 -16.82
CA LEU A 118 -10.81 3.58 -17.08
C LEU A 118 -9.76 3.00 -18.04
N ALA A 119 -9.31 3.83 -18.97
CA ALA A 119 -8.17 3.49 -19.82
C ALA A 119 -6.90 3.27 -18.98
N ASP A 120 -5.99 2.42 -19.45
CA ASP A 120 -4.83 1.93 -18.72
C ASP A 120 -3.82 3.04 -18.39
N ASP A 121 -3.75 4.08 -19.20
CA ASP A 121 -2.86 5.22 -19.05
C ASP A 121 -3.39 6.27 -18.06
N VAL A 122 -4.67 6.26 -17.70
CA VAL A 122 -5.27 7.24 -16.78
C VAL A 122 -4.78 7.01 -15.36
N PRO A 123 -4.11 8.01 -14.72
CA PRO A 123 -3.75 7.96 -13.31
C PRO A 123 -4.99 7.83 -12.43
N ARG A 124 -4.90 7.07 -11.36
CA ARG A 124 -6.03 6.83 -10.45
C ARG A 124 -5.56 6.51 -9.05
N VAL A 125 -6.42 6.79 -8.09
CA VAL A 125 -6.19 6.38 -6.69
C VAL A 125 -7.36 5.54 -6.20
N VAL A 126 -7.04 4.41 -5.58
CA VAL A 126 -7.99 3.51 -4.94
C VAL A 126 -7.67 3.45 -3.46
N LEU A 127 -8.54 3.98 -2.61
CA LEU A 127 -8.49 3.82 -1.16
C LEU A 127 -9.25 2.55 -0.80
N ALA A 128 -8.63 1.60 -0.10
CA ALA A 128 -9.29 0.36 0.23
C ALA A 128 -8.94 -0.18 1.62
N THR A 129 -9.87 -0.97 2.20
CA THR A 129 -9.54 -1.79 3.36
C THR A 129 -8.90 -3.10 2.90
N GLY A 130 -7.92 -3.57 3.67
CA GLY A 130 -7.18 -4.78 3.34
C GLY A 130 -8.07 -6.02 3.17
N LYS A 131 -9.12 -6.17 3.97
CA LYS A 131 -10.07 -7.27 3.85
C LYS A 131 -10.68 -7.36 2.44
N LEU A 132 -11.11 -6.23 1.87
CA LEU A 132 -11.72 -6.22 0.54
C LEU A 132 -10.73 -6.63 -0.55
N ILE A 133 -9.48 -6.18 -0.45
CA ILE A 133 -8.42 -6.56 -1.39
C ILE A 133 -8.15 -8.07 -1.33
N GLY A 134 -8.23 -8.69 -0.14
CA GLY A 134 -8.12 -10.14 0.04
C GLY A 134 -9.22 -10.95 -0.66
N GLU A 135 -10.43 -10.39 -0.79
CA GLU A 135 -11.66 -11.08 -1.25
C GLU A 135 -11.91 -10.99 -2.77
N GLY A 136 -10.88 -10.96 -3.60
CA GLY A 136 -11.04 -11.05 -5.07
C GLY A 136 -10.95 -9.73 -5.83
N PHE A 137 -10.57 -8.62 -5.19
CA PHE A 137 -10.25 -7.41 -5.92
C PHE A 137 -9.04 -7.65 -6.83
N ASP A 138 -9.19 -7.37 -8.12
CA ASP A 138 -8.15 -7.49 -9.12
C ASP A 138 -8.20 -6.31 -10.08
N HIS A 139 -7.08 -5.57 -10.15
CA HIS A 139 -6.92 -4.45 -11.06
C HIS A 139 -5.45 -4.39 -11.52
N PRO A 140 -5.09 -5.10 -12.59
CA PRO A 140 -3.71 -5.30 -13.00
C PRO A 140 -2.92 -4.01 -13.29
N ALA A 141 -3.61 -2.93 -13.68
CA ALA A 141 -2.97 -1.65 -13.97
C ALA A 141 -2.33 -0.97 -12.75
N LEU A 142 -2.69 -1.35 -11.51
CA LEU A 142 -2.10 -0.76 -10.29
C LEU A 142 -0.61 -1.05 -10.20
N ASP A 143 0.19 -0.02 -9.97
CA ASP A 143 1.64 -0.06 -9.96
C ASP A 143 2.28 0.50 -8.68
N THR A 144 1.50 1.15 -7.83
CA THR A 144 1.97 1.75 -6.58
C THR A 144 1.08 1.33 -5.41
N LEU A 145 1.70 0.83 -4.34
CA LEU A 145 1.05 0.46 -3.09
C LEU A 145 1.45 1.45 -1.99
N VAL A 146 0.47 2.04 -1.32
CA VAL A 146 0.66 2.88 -0.14
C VAL A 146 0.11 2.16 1.08
N LEU A 147 0.97 1.78 2.01
CA LEU A 147 0.56 1.18 3.28
C LEU A 147 0.30 2.28 4.31
N ALA A 148 -0.89 2.85 4.29
CA ALA A 148 -1.26 3.97 5.15
C ALA A 148 -1.30 3.61 6.65
N LEU A 149 -1.49 2.34 7.01
CA LEU A 149 -1.28 1.81 8.36
C LEU A 149 -0.33 0.62 8.33
N PRO A 150 0.47 0.43 9.39
CA PRO A 150 1.32 -0.75 9.49
C PRO A 150 0.48 -2.02 9.48
N ILE A 151 0.80 -2.95 8.59
CA ILE A 151 0.20 -4.28 8.53
C ILE A 151 1.16 -5.33 9.09
N SER A 152 0.61 -6.43 9.61
CA SER A 152 1.44 -7.56 10.01
C SER A 152 1.90 -8.33 8.77
N TRP A 153 3.12 -8.89 8.83
CA TRP A 153 3.72 -9.66 7.73
C TRP A 153 2.94 -10.93 7.34
N LYS A 154 2.18 -11.53 8.22
CA LYS A 154 1.59 -12.87 8.07
C LYS A 154 0.69 -13.02 6.83
N GLY A 155 1.28 -13.17 5.65
CA GLY A 155 0.60 -13.44 4.39
C GLY A 155 -0.11 -12.24 3.75
N THR A 156 -0.52 -11.26 4.54
CA THR A 156 -1.30 -10.12 4.09
C THR A 156 -0.51 -9.22 3.12
N LEU A 157 0.73 -8.87 3.48
CA LEU A 157 1.59 -8.07 2.61
C LEU A 157 1.91 -8.79 1.30
N GLN A 158 2.19 -10.09 1.35
CA GLN A 158 2.46 -10.89 0.17
C GLN A 158 1.26 -10.96 -0.77
N GLN A 159 0.04 -11.04 -0.21
CA GLN A 159 -1.19 -10.99 -1.02
C GLN A 159 -1.36 -9.64 -1.72
N TYR A 160 -1.10 -8.53 -1.01
CA TYR A 160 -1.27 -7.19 -1.57
C TYR A 160 -0.19 -6.86 -2.60
N ALA A 161 1.07 -7.11 -2.27
CA ALA A 161 2.18 -6.91 -3.18
C ALA A 161 2.08 -7.84 -4.41
N GLY A 162 1.68 -9.11 -4.22
CA GLY A 162 1.48 -10.06 -5.30
C GLY A 162 0.43 -9.62 -6.32
N ARG A 163 -0.57 -8.82 -5.93
CA ARG A 163 -1.53 -8.25 -6.89
C ARG A 163 -0.90 -7.18 -7.78
N LEU A 164 0.09 -6.44 -7.27
CA LEU A 164 0.82 -5.47 -8.06
C LEU A 164 1.83 -6.14 -9.00
N HIS A 165 2.24 -7.39 -8.74
CA HIS A 165 3.14 -8.14 -9.62
C HIS A 165 2.47 -8.67 -10.88
N ARG A 166 1.13 -8.52 -11.01
CA ARG A 166 0.45 -8.96 -12.23
C ARG A 166 0.98 -8.21 -13.44
N GLU A 167 1.15 -8.96 -14.49
CA GLU A 167 1.58 -8.44 -15.78
C GLU A 167 0.59 -7.42 -16.31
N HIS A 168 1.11 -6.32 -16.81
CA HIS A 168 0.34 -5.31 -17.49
C HIS A 168 1.25 -4.52 -18.44
N ALA A 169 0.83 -4.31 -19.67
CA ALA A 169 1.64 -3.71 -20.71
C ALA A 169 2.18 -2.31 -20.37
N SER A 170 1.44 -1.55 -19.55
CA SER A 170 1.85 -0.20 -19.12
C SER A 170 2.70 -0.18 -17.84
N LYS A 171 3.11 -1.35 -17.30
CA LYS A 171 3.76 -1.43 -16.00
C LYS A 171 5.22 -1.90 -16.11
N SER A 172 6.16 -0.98 -15.95
CA SER A 172 7.61 -1.30 -15.91
C SER A 172 8.13 -1.46 -14.48
N SER A 173 7.52 -0.82 -13.49
CA SER A 173 7.96 -0.84 -12.10
C SER A 173 6.79 -0.91 -11.12
N VAL A 174 7.04 -1.50 -9.96
CA VAL A 174 6.13 -1.48 -8.81
C VAL A 174 6.80 -0.76 -7.66
N ARG A 175 6.08 0.19 -7.06
CA ARG A 175 6.51 0.95 -5.88
C ARG A 175 5.65 0.61 -4.66
N VAL A 176 6.29 0.55 -3.51
CA VAL A 176 5.61 0.46 -2.21
C VAL A 176 6.08 1.63 -1.34
N LEU A 177 5.16 2.47 -0.91
CA LEU A 177 5.40 3.48 0.11
C LEU A 177 4.99 2.89 1.45
N ASP A 178 5.97 2.71 2.35
CA ASP A 178 5.75 2.11 3.67
C ASP A 178 6.12 3.10 4.77
N TYR A 179 5.15 3.48 5.59
CA TYR A 179 5.36 4.47 6.65
C TYR A 179 5.88 3.80 7.91
N VAL A 180 7.07 4.24 8.33
CA VAL A 180 7.79 3.71 9.49
C VAL A 180 7.63 4.68 10.66
N ASP A 181 6.68 4.38 11.52
CA ASP A 181 6.42 5.14 12.74
C ASP A 181 7.44 4.72 13.80
N ALA A 182 8.53 5.50 13.96
CA ALA A 182 9.67 5.15 14.81
C ALA A 182 9.40 5.36 16.31
N GLY A 183 8.32 6.07 16.66
CA GLY A 183 8.00 6.43 18.05
C GLY A 183 7.50 5.27 18.95
N HIS A 184 7.30 4.06 18.42
CA HIS A 184 6.79 2.94 19.21
C HIS A 184 7.46 1.61 18.82
N SER A 185 7.96 0.88 19.83
CA SER A 185 8.74 -0.35 19.65
C SER A 185 7.99 -1.46 18.86
N ALA A 186 6.69 -1.59 19.08
CA ALA A 186 5.89 -2.59 18.34
C ALA A 186 5.81 -2.25 16.84
N LEU A 187 5.71 -0.97 16.48
CA LEU A 187 5.66 -0.52 15.09
C LEU A 187 7.01 -0.75 14.39
N LEU A 188 8.12 -0.51 15.07
CA LEU A 188 9.47 -0.82 14.56
C LEU A 188 9.63 -2.33 14.31
N ARG A 189 9.22 -3.19 15.25
CA ARG A 189 9.23 -4.64 15.03
C ARG A 189 8.36 -5.08 13.86
N MET A 190 7.22 -4.41 13.63
CA MET A 190 6.38 -4.67 12.45
C MET A 190 7.10 -4.26 11.16
N TRP A 191 7.77 -3.11 11.14
CA TRP A 191 8.59 -2.68 10.02
C TRP A 191 9.71 -3.68 9.69
N GLU A 192 10.49 -4.10 10.68
CA GLU A 192 11.58 -5.09 10.49
C GLU A 192 11.08 -6.39 9.85
N ARG A 193 9.89 -6.85 10.25
CA ARG A 193 9.26 -8.03 9.65
C ARG A 193 8.86 -7.78 8.19
N ARG A 194 8.25 -6.63 7.89
CA ARG A 194 7.90 -6.25 6.52
C ARG A 194 9.14 -6.12 5.65
N GLN A 195 10.19 -5.48 6.16
CA GLN A 195 11.45 -5.33 5.43
C GLN A 195 12.06 -6.67 4.99
N ARG A 196 12.09 -7.66 5.90
CA ARG A 196 12.53 -9.02 5.55
C ARG A 196 11.67 -9.64 4.46
N GLY A 197 10.38 -9.42 4.53
CA GLY A 197 9.46 -9.90 3.54
C GLY A 197 9.57 -9.23 2.18
N TYR A 198 9.75 -7.95 2.12
CA TYR A 198 10.01 -7.26 0.86
C TYR A 198 11.24 -7.85 0.16
N ARG A 199 12.34 -8.04 0.89
CA ARG A 199 13.54 -8.68 0.34
C ARG A 199 13.28 -10.09 -0.16
N ALA A 200 12.50 -10.88 0.57
CA ALA A 200 12.13 -12.25 0.17
C ALA A 200 11.26 -12.29 -1.10
N MET A 201 10.53 -11.21 -1.42
CA MET A 201 9.74 -11.05 -2.64
C MET A 201 10.52 -10.37 -3.78
N GLY A 202 11.81 -10.08 -3.60
CA GLY A 202 12.65 -9.46 -4.62
C GLY A 202 12.60 -7.93 -4.67
N TYR A 203 11.97 -7.26 -3.69
CA TYR A 203 11.98 -5.81 -3.62
C TYR A 203 13.33 -5.25 -3.15
N GLN A 204 13.77 -4.19 -3.78
CA GLN A 204 14.85 -3.33 -3.31
C GLN A 204 14.29 -2.32 -2.31
N VAL A 205 14.78 -2.38 -1.07
CA VAL A 205 14.41 -1.39 -0.03
C VAL A 205 15.36 -0.20 -0.18
N ARG A 206 14.82 0.93 -0.60
CA ARG A 206 15.56 2.17 -0.82
C ARG A 206 15.93 2.86 0.50
N THR A 207 16.94 3.69 0.46
CA THR A 207 17.30 4.53 1.61
C THR A 207 16.33 5.71 1.71
N PRO A 208 15.94 6.14 2.93
CA PRO A 208 15.11 7.34 3.08
C PRO A 208 15.76 8.56 2.40
N GLY A 209 15.02 9.24 1.52
CA GLY A 209 15.48 10.41 0.76
C GLY A 209 15.89 10.13 -0.69
N GLU A 210 16.07 8.88 -1.13
CA GLU A 210 16.36 8.56 -2.54
C GLU A 210 15.20 8.89 -3.48
N GLU A 211 13.98 8.95 -2.99
CA GLU A 211 12.79 9.29 -3.79
C GLU A 211 12.86 10.72 -4.38
N LEU A 212 13.45 11.66 -3.64
CA LEU A 212 13.62 13.05 -4.07
C LEU A 212 14.65 13.22 -5.22
N GLN A 213 15.54 12.26 -5.43
CA GLN A 213 16.55 12.33 -6.48
C GLN A 213 16.06 11.79 -7.82
N LEU A 214 15.09 10.88 -7.82
CA LEU A 214 14.51 10.30 -9.04
C LEU A 214 13.56 11.27 -9.76
N ASP A 215 13.01 12.24 -9.05
CA ASP A 215 12.08 13.25 -9.59
C ASP A 215 12.78 14.46 -10.23
N LEU A 216 14.11 14.55 -10.16
CA LEU A 216 14.93 15.66 -10.67
C LEU A 216 15.79 15.29 -11.89
N ALA A 217 15.71 14.05 -12.35
CA ALA A 217 16.43 13.53 -13.51
C ALA A 217 15.48 13.21 -14.67
#